data_52a8f2133ebdca8ece4d4fbd13d4616a
#
_entry.id   52a8f2133ebdca8ece4d4fbd13d4616a
#
_cell.length_a   1.000
_cell.length_b   1.000
_cell.length_c   1.000
_cell.angle_alpha   90.00
_cell.angle_beta   90.00
_cell.angle_gamma   90.00
#
_symmetry.space_group_name_H-M   'P 1'
#
loop_
_entity.id
_entity.type
_entity.pdbx_description
1 polymer ?
#
loop_
_entity_poly.entity_id
_entity_poly.type
_entity_poly.pdbx_seq_one_letter_code
_entity_poly.pdbx_strand_id
1 'polypeptide(L)'
;VTLNIAAFRYTYSNQQFINIDPATAAQTLLNIPRSRILGGEAELTVRATDMVTLRAGVGLLDTKIKRGIVSGVDVSGNNLSNAPKLTFTGGVDATVMDSASGKLSLHGDINYSSSQYFEVLNIPRLRQDSYVLLAGHIDWESADGRWNASIWGKNLTNKFYFTSRVDLLAGFGFDYNHVGTPRTYGVTVGTKF
;
A
#
# COMPACT_ATOMS: atom_id res chain seq x y z
N VAL A 1 18.42 -0.22 -18.20
CA VAL A 1 16.95 -0.24 -18.10
C VAL A 1 16.51 -1.68 -17.91
N THR A 2 15.64 -1.92 -16.92
CA THR A 2 14.99 -3.21 -16.67
C THR A 2 13.49 -2.98 -16.65
N LEU A 3 12.75 -3.80 -17.41
CA LEU A 3 11.28 -3.78 -17.44
C LEU A 3 10.76 -5.20 -17.23
N ASN A 4 9.92 -5.36 -16.22
CA ASN A 4 9.19 -6.60 -15.95
C ASN A 4 7.71 -6.33 -16.15
N ILE A 5 7.02 -7.25 -16.83
CA ILE A 5 5.57 -7.17 -17.05
C ILE A 5 4.97 -8.54 -16.77
N ALA A 6 3.87 -8.57 -16.02
CA ALA A 6 3.10 -9.78 -15.80
C ALA A 6 1.60 -9.51 -15.98
N ALA A 7 0.88 -10.52 -16.45
CA ALA A 7 -0.57 -10.53 -16.49
C ALA A 7 -1.07 -11.87 -15.95
N PHE A 8 -2.16 -11.84 -15.18
CA PHE A 8 -2.66 -13.04 -14.53
C PHE A 8 -4.18 -13.06 -14.43
N ARG A 9 -4.71 -14.27 -14.35
CA ARG A 9 -6.11 -14.51 -14.07
C ARG A 9 -6.23 -15.68 -13.09
N TYR A 10 -6.91 -15.43 -11.97
CA TYR A 10 -7.22 -16.46 -10.98
C TYR A 10 -8.73 -16.65 -10.88
N THR A 11 -9.13 -17.89 -10.68
CA THR A 11 -10.47 -18.26 -10.21
C THR A 11 -10.30 -19.00 -8.91
N TYR A 12 -10.86 -18.45 -7.83
CA TYR A 12 -10.86 -19.10 -6.53
C TYR A 12 -12.19 -19.79 -6.30
N SER A 13 -12.13 -21.01 -5.79
CA SER A 13 -13.27 -21.77 -5.28
C SER A 13 -13.13 -21.89 -3.76
N ASN A 14 -14.23 -21.63 -3.04
CA ASN A 14 -14.28 -21.70 -1.58
C ASN A 14 -13.21 -20.83 -0.87
N GLN A 15 -13.05 -19.61 -1.34
CA GLN A 15 -12.12 -18.65 -0.72
C GLN A 15 -12.57 -18.35 0.71
N GLN A 16 -11.70 -18.61 1.67
CA GLN A 16 -11.95 -18.34 3.09
C GLN A 16 -11.73 -16.87 3.42
N PHE A 17 -12.59 -16.33 4.27
CA PHE A 17 -12.44 -15.00 4.84
C PHE A 17 -13.06 -14.94 6.24
N ILE A 18 -12.59 -14.02 7.06
CA ILE A 18 -13.17 -13.75 8.37
C ILE A 18 -14.30 -12.73 8.18
N ASN A 19 -15.50 -13.12 8.61
CA ASN A 19 -16.64 -12.23 8.73
C ASN A 19 -16.77 -11.79 10.18
N ILE A 20 -17.03 -10.51 10.41
CA ILE A 20 -17.28 -9.95 11.73
C ILE A 20 -18.77 -9.58 11.77
N ASP A 21 -19.50 -10.17 12.73
CA ASP A 21 -20.89 -9.84 12.94
C ASP A 21 -21.01 -8.42 13.52
N PRO A 22 -21.68 -7.48 12.84
CA PRO A 22 -21.74 -6.10 13.28
C PRO A 22 -22.57 -5.88 14.57
N ALA A 23 -23.37 -6.86 14.98
CA ALA A 23 -24.18 -6.78 16.19
C ALA A 23 -23.46 -7.30 17.44
N THR A 24 -22.57 -8.27 17.29
CA THR A 24 -21.94 -8.99 18.41
C THR A 24 -20.42 -8.91 18.41
N ALA A 25 -19.80 -8.40 17.34
CA ALA A 25 -18.36 -8.47 17.03
C ALA A 25 -17.81 -9.91 16.96
N ALA A 26 -18.68 -10.92 16.93
CA ALA A 26 -18.25 -12.31 16.79
C ALA A 26 -17.60 -12.53 15.44
N GLN A 27 -16.47 -13.25 15.46
CA GLN A 27 -15.73 -13.61 14.26
C GLN A 27 -16.11 -15.01 13.82
N THR A 28 -16.46 -15.14 12.54
CA THR A 28 -16.75 -16.43 11.91
C THR A 28 -15.95 -16.60 10.64
N LEU A 29 -15.47 -17.81 10.39
CA LEU A 29 -14.82 -18.15 9.13
C LEU A 29 -15.92 -18.55 8.13
N LEU A 30 -16.03 -17.80 7.04
CA LEU A 30 -16.94 -18.06 5.95
C LEU A 30 -16.20 -18.35 4.65
N ASN A 31 -16.90 -18.97 3.70
CA ASN A 31 -16.37 -19.25 2.39
C ASN A 31 -17.14 -18.48 1.31
N ILE A 32 -16.41 -17.86 0.40
CA ILE A 32 -16.96 -17.36 -0.87
C ILE A 32 -16.85 -18.48 -1.88
N PRO A 33 -17.98 -19.03 -2.38
CA PRO A 33 -17.97 -20.18 -3.27
C PRO A 33 -17.18 -19.97 -4.54
N ARG A 34 -17.19 -18.75 -5.12
CA ARG A 34 -16.45 -18.45 -6.34
C ARG A 34 -16.13 -16.98 -6.48
N SER A 35 -14.85 -16.67 -6.69
CA SER A 35 -14.37 -15.34 -7.04
C SER A 35 -13.40 -15.37 -8.23
N ARG A 36 -13.23 -14.22 -8.89
CA ARG A 36 -12.28 -14.01 -9.98
C ARG A 36 -11.38 -12.84 -9.65
N ILE A 37 -10.10 -12.99 -9.96
CA ILE A 37 -9.11 -11.93 -9.97
C ILE A 37 -8.49 -11.90 -11.38
N LEU A 38 -8.49 -10.74 -12.01
CA LEU A 38 -7.79 -10.45 -13.25
C LEU A 38 -6.86 -9.28 -12.95
N GLY A 39 -5.60 -9.38 -13.34
CA GLY A 39 -4.65 -8.32 -13.07
C GLY A 39 -3.49 -8.27 -14.05
N GLY A 40 -2.79 -7.16 -13.98
CA GLY A 40 -1.52 -6.95 -14.67
C GLY A 40 -0.65 -6.03 -13.83
N GLU A 41 0.63 -6.25 -13.93
CA GLU A 41 1.63 -5.43 -13.24
C GLU A 41 2.80 -5.15 -14.17
N ALA A 42 3.41 -3.98 -13.99
CA ALA A 42 4.63 -3.62 -14.66
C ALA A 42 5.56 -2.90 -13.69
N GLU A 43 6.84 -3.25 -13.77
CA GLU A 43 7.91 -2.64 -12.99
C GLU A 43 9.00 -2.16 -13.94
N LEU A 44 9.43 -0.92 -13.75
CA LEU A 44 10.46 -0.28 -14.52
C LEU A 44 11.57 0.24 -13.61
N THR A 45 12.82 -0.10 -13.91
CA THR A 45 14.00 0.51 -13.31
C THR A 45 14.87 1.10 -14.41
N VAL A 46 15.18 2.38 -14.27
CA VAL A 46 16.02 3.12 -15.22
C VAL A 46 17.18 3.74 -14.47
N ARG A 47 18.40 3.31 -14.79
CA ARG A 47 19.59 4.06 -14.42
C ARG A 47 19.75 5.19 -15.45
N ALA A 48 19.21 6.36 -15.12
CA ALA A 48 19.16 7.51 -16.02
C ALA A 48 20.56 8.11 -16.23
N THR A 49 21.37 8.11 -15.18
CA THR A 49 22.79 8.46 -15.19
C THR A 49 23.54 7.55 -14.22
N ASP A 50 24.85 7.71 -14.10
CA ASP A 50 25.62 7.01 -13.05
C ASP A 50 25.23 7.43 -11.63
N MET A 51 24.59 8.60 -11.51
CA MET A 51 24.20 9.20 -10.23
C MET A 51 22.69 9.10 -9.95
N VAL A 52 21.86 8.76 -10.93
CA VAL A 52 20.39 8.80 -10.81
C VAL A 52 19.77 7.50 -11.27
N THR A 53 19.01 6.88 -10.38
CA THR A 53 18.17 5.72 -10.66
C THR A 53 16.71 6.07 -10.41
N LEU A 54 15.84 5.73 -11.35
CA LEU A 54 14.39 5.89 -11.27
C LEU A 54 13.75 4.50 -11.20
N ARG A 55 12.74 4.37 -10.36
CA ARG A 55 11.90 3.18 -10.24
C ARG A 55 10.43 3.55 -10.40
N ALA A 56 9.68 2.74 -11.10
CA ALA A 56 8.24 2.86 -11.21
C ALA A 56 7.59 1.48 -11.21
N GLY A 57 6.47 1.35 -10.54
CA GLY A 57 5.64 0.16 -10.51
C GLY A 57 4.18 0.53 -10.69
N VAL A 58 3.45 -0.23 -11.46
CA VAL A 58 2.00 -0.09 -11.62
C VAL A 58 1.34 -1.46 -11.50
N GLY A 59 0.27 -1.53 -10.70
CA GLY A 59 -0.58 -2.70 -10.57
C GLY A 59 -2.01 -2.35 -10.95
N LEU A 60 -2.60 -3.15 -11.83
CA LEU A 60 -4.00 -3.10 -12.21
C LEU A 60 -4.70 -4.37 -11.73
N LEU A 61 -5.83 -4.22 -11.04
CA LEU A 61 -6.54 -5.35 -10.46
C LEU A 61 -8.05 -5.20 -10.64
N ASP A 62 -8.68 -6.18 -11.28
CA ASP A 62 -10.13 -6.34 -11.34
C ASP A 62 -10.53 -7.60 -10.56
N THR A 63 -11.17 -7.41 -9.43
CA THR A 63 -11.67 -8.50 -8.58
C THR A 63 -13.17 -8.55 -8.62
N LYS A 64 -13.75 -9.76 -8.59
CA LYS A 64 -15.20 -9.92 -8.57
C LYS A 64 -15.62 -11.21 -7.87
N ILE A 65 -16.49 -11.08 -6.88
CA ILE A 65 -17.21 -12.22 -6.32
C ILE A 65 -18.23 -12.66 -7.38
N LYS A 66 -18.11 -13.90 -7.86
CA LYS A 66 -19.00 -14.44 -8.87
C LYS A 66 -20.26 -15.02 -8.28
N ARG A 67 -20.16 -15.56 -7.07
CA ARG A 67 -21.27 -16.11 -6.29
C ARG A 67 -20.88 -16.12 -4.82
N GLY A 68 -21.75 -15.63 -3.96
CA GLY A 68 -21.55 -15.65 -2.50
C GLY A 68 -22.70 -15.02 -1.75
N ILE A 69 -23.02 -15.58 -0.60
CA ILE A 69 -23.95 -15.01 0.38
C ILE A 69 -23.18 -14.86 1.67
N VAL A 70 -23.20 -13.67 2.26
CA VAL A 70 -22.52 -13.32 3.51
C VAL A 70 -23.55 -12.70 4.45
N SER A 71 -23.75 -13.29 5.61
CA SER A 71 -24.76 -12.85 6.59
C SER A 71 -26.15 -12.63 5.96
N GLY A 72 -26.55 -13.51 5.04
CA GLY A 72 -27.85 -13.43 4.34
C GLY A 72 -27.88 -12.43 3.17
N VAL A 73 -26.81 -11.70 2.90
CA VAL A 73 -26.71 -10.71 1.81
C VAL A 73 -26.00 -11.34 0.62
N ASP A 74 -26.59 -11.23 -0.57
CA ASP A 74 -25.92 -11.62 -1.82
C ASP A 74 -24.83 -10.60 -2.15
N VAL A 75 -23.58 -11.07 -2.13
CA VAL A 75 -22.38 -10.28 -2.46
C VAL A 75 -21.87 -10.51 -3.87
N SER A 76 -22.65 -11.21 -4.71
CA SER A 76 -22.29 -11.44 -6.11
C SER A 76 -22.15 -10.10 -6.84
N GLY A 77 -21.06 -9.93 -7.57
CA GLY A 77 -20.73 -8.67 -8.23
C GLY A 77 -19.86 -7.71 -7.39
N ASN A 78 -19.72 -7.92 -6.08
CA ASN A 78 -18.85 -7.11 -5.23
C ASN A 78 -17.36 -7.35 -5.53
N ASN A 79 -16.55 -6.37 -5.20
CA ASN A 79 -15.09 -6.50 -5.19
C ASN A 79 -14.64 -7.31 -3.96
N LEU A 80 -13.49 -7.95 -4.08
CA LEU A 80 -12.82 -8.51 -2.91
C LEU A 80 -12.33 -7.39 -1.99
N SER A 81 -12.21 -7.71 -0.70
CA SER A 81 -11.64 -6.78 0.29
C SER A 81 -10.17 -6.51 0.01
N ASN A 82 -9.71 -5.30 0.38
CA ASN A 82 -8.32 -4.86 0.27
C ASN A 82 -7.74 -5.01 -1.16
N ALA A 83 -8.56 -4.75 -2.17
CA ALA A 83 -8.23 -4.93 -3.58
C ALA A 83 -8.44 -3.62 -4.36
N PRO A 84 -7.54 -2.63 -4.25
CA PRO A 84 -7.60 -1.42 -5.04
C PRO A 84 -7.42 -1.75 -6.52
N LYS A 85 -8.17 -1.07 -7.41
CA LYS A 85 -8.10 -1.33 -8.86
C LYS A 85 -6.81 -0.86 -9.50
N LEU A 86 -6.18 0.16 -8.91
CA LEU A 86 -4.94 0.74 -9.41
C LEU A 86 -4.04 1.05 -8.22
N THR A 87 -2.82 0.57 -8.29
CA THR A 87 -1.71 0.99 -7.44
C THR A 87 -0.59 1.53 -8.32
N PHE A 88 0.11 2.53 -7.81
CA PHE A 88 1.31 3.05 -8.44
C PHE A 88 2.36 3.31 -7.36
N THR A 89 3.59 2.92 -7.65
CA THR A 89 4.77 3.24 -6.85
C THR A 89 5.79 3.94 -7.74
N GLY A 90 6.44 4.95 -7.23
CA GLY A 90 7.54 5.63 -7.91
C GLY A 90 8.66 5.90 -6.92
N GLY A 91 9.89 5.85 -7.38
CA GLY A 91 11.06 6.12 -6.56
C GLY A 91 12.17 6.79 -7.36
N VAL A 92 12.91 7.65 -6.70
CA VAL A 92 14.14 8.26 -7.20
C VAL A 92 15.25 8.08 -6.18
N ASP A 93 16.40 7.62 -6.66
CA ASP A 93 17.67 7.64 -5.92
C ASP A 93 18.66 8.49 -6.68
N ALA A 94 19.23 9.49 -6.03
CA ALA A 94 20.20 10.40 -6.65
C ALA A 94 21.41 10.64 -5.73
N THR A 95 22.59 10.34 -6.21
CA THR A 95 23.83 10.83 -5.59
C THR A 95 24.05 12.25 -6.08
N VAL A 96 23.90 13.24 -5.19
CA VAL A 96 24.02 14.67 -5.57
C VAL A 96 25.40 15.24 -5.32
N MET A 97 26.20 14.56 -4.51
CA MET A 97 27.59 14.90 -4.25
C MET A 97 28.38 13.62 -3.95
N ASP A 98 29.55 13.51 -4.54
CA ASP A 98 30.55 12.50 -4.22
C ASP A 98 31.92 13.17 -4.32
N SER A 99 32.54 13.45 -3.16
CA SER A 99 33.72 14.30 -3.05
C SER A 99 34.59 13.93 -1.83
N ALA A 100 35.69 14.59 -1.69
CA ALA A 100 36.53 14.44 -0.51
C ALA A 100 35.85 14.83 0.84
N SER A 101 34.71 15.54 0.76
CA SER A 101 33.90 15.87 1.96
C SER A 101 32.89 14.79 2.29
N GLY A 102 32.79 13.75 1.47
CA GLY A 102 31.83 12.64 1.61
C GLY A 102 30.84 12.57 0.48
N LYS A 103 29.88 11.68 0.65
CA LYS A 103 28.82 11.38 -0.31
C LYS A 103 27.46 11.85 0.23
N LEU A 104 26.69 12.55 -0.60
CA LEU A 104 25.32 12.97 -0.31
C LEU A 104 24.38 12.33 -1.31
N SER A 105 23.38 11.63 -0.78
CA SER A 105 22.34 10.95 -1.58
C SER A 105 20.95 11.44 -1.19
N LEU A 106 20.07 11.53 -2.18
CA LEU A 106 18.65 11.85 -2.02
C LEU A 106 17.81 10.65 -2.45
N HIS A 107 16.79 10.36 -1.66
CA HIS A 107 15.82 9.31 -1.96
C HIS A 107 14.41 9.88 -1.81
N GLY A 108 13.55 9.58 -2.77
CA GLY A 108 12.15 10.00 -2.74
C GLY A 108 11.25 8.90 -3.24
N ASP A 109 10.12 8.70 -2.56
CA ASP A 109 9.14 7.68 -2.90
C ASP A 109 7.73 8.27 -2.94
N ILE A 110 6.95 7.82 -3.91
CA ILE A 110 5.52 8.06 -4.03
C ILE A 110 4.78 6.73 -4.09
N ASN A 111 3.71 6.62 -3.31
CA ASN A 111 2.82 5.48 -3.33
C ASN A 111 1.38 5.98 -3.51
N TYR A 112 0.72 5.53 -4.56
CA TYR A 112 -0.69 5.78 -4.83
C TYR A 112 -1.50 4.49 -4.70
N SER A 113 -2.66 4.58 -4.08
CA SER A 113 -3.68 3.54 -4.07
C SER A 113 -5.02 4.13 -4.47
N SER A 114 -5.70 3.51 -5.42
CA SER A 114 -7.10 3.83 -5.71
C SER A 114 -8.00 3.40 -4.55
N SER A 115 -9.27 3.82 -4.58
CA SER A 115 -10.24 3.46 -3.55
C SER A 115 -10.44 1.95 -3.45
N GLN A 116 -10.71 1.47 -2.23
CA GLN A 116 -10.95 0.05 -1.93
C GLN A 116 -11.97 -0.11 -0.81
N TYR A 117 -12.51 -1.31 -0.68
CA TYR A 117 -13.31 -1.74 0.45
C TYR A 117 -12.50 -2.63 1.37
N PHE A 118 -12.78 -2.55 2.68
CA PHE A 118 -12.13 -3.43 3.65
C PHE A 118 -12.89 -4.73 3.88
N GLU A 119 -14.16 -4.76 3.47
CA GLU A 119 -15.04 -5.92 3.63
C GLU A 119 -15.69 -6.32 2.32
N VAL A 120 -16.08 -7.60 2.20
CA VAL A 120 -16.69 -8.17 0.99
C VAL A 120 -18.12 -7.68 0.75
N LEU A 121 -18.78 -7.12 1.77
CA LEU A 121 -20.08 -6.47 1.66
C LEU A 121 -20.04 -5.16 0.87
N ASN A 122 -18.85 -4.59 0.68
CA ASN A 122 -18.60 -3.35 -0.06
C ASN A 122 -19.45 -2.16 0.46
N ILE A 123 -19.53 -2.03 1.78
CA ILE A 123 -20.31 -0.98 2.45
C ILE A 123 -19.69 0.40 2.12
N PRO A 124 -20.42 1.34 1.49
CA PRO A 124 -19.85 2.61 1.02
C PRO A 124 -19.23 3.46 2.12
N ARG A 125 -19.83 3.49 3.33
CA ARG A 125 -19.31 4.28 4.45
C ARG A 125 -17.97 3.77 4.98
N LEU A 126 -17.64 2.48 4.73
CA LEU A 126 -16.37 1.85 5.14
C LEU A 126 -15.33 1.83 4.02
N ARG A 127 -15.61 2.47 2.87
CA ARG A 127 -14.66 2.57 1.77
C ARG A 127 -13.48 3.46 2.16
N GLN A 128 -12.28 3.06 1.78
CA GLN A 128 -11.13 3.94 1.72
C GLN A 128 -11.12 4.64 0.36
N ASP A 129 -11.10 5.96 0.36
CA ASP A 129 -10.89 6.75 -0.87
C ASP A 129 -9.44 6.65 -1.33
N SER A 130 -9.19 6.99 -2.59
CA SER A 130 -7.84 7.02 -3.12
C SER A 130 -6.93 7.96 -2.34
N TYR A 131 -5.66 7.59 -2.23
CA TYR A 131 -4.67 8.40 -1.51
C TYR A 131 -3.28 8.26 -2.12
N VAL A 132 -2.44 9.26 -1.81
CA VAL A 132 -1.02 9.29 -2.13
C VAL A 132 -0.24 9.44 -0.84
N LEU A 133 0.82 8.67 -0.69
CA LEU A 133 1.81 8.82 0.37
C LEU A 133 3.16 9.18 -0.25
N LEU A 134 3.79 10.20 0.31
CA LEU A 134 5.13 10.63 -0.06
C LEU A 134 6.09 10.35 1.10
N ALA A 135 7.24 9.80 0.78
CA ALA A 135 8.34 9.60 1.72
C ALA A 135 9.66 10.02 1.08
N GLY A 136 10.67 10.25 1.89
CA GLY A 136 12.00 10.54 1.38
C GLY A 136 13.02 10.65 2.50
N HIS A 137 14.29 10.55 2.11
CA HIS A 137 15.42 10.77 3.00
C HIS A 137 16.60 11.36 2.26
N ILE A 138 17.43 12.04 3.02
CA ILE A 138 18.71 12.60 2.61
C ILE A 138 19.76 11.93 3.46
N ASP A 139 20.73 11.29 2.83
CA ASP A 139 21.82 10.58 3.50
C ASP A 139 23.14 11.22 3.18
N TRP A 140 23.93 11.42 4.21
CA TRP A 140 25.33 11.81 4.10
C TRP A 140 26.21 10.72 4.70
N GLU A 141 27.30 10.40 4.02
CA GLU A 141 28.36 9.50 4.47
C GLU A 141 29.71 10.22 4.33
N SER A 142 30.52 10.20 5.41
CA SER A 142 31.86 10.78 5.36
C SER A 142 32.77 10.04 4.36
N ALA A 143 33.79 10.72 3.84
CA ALA A 143 34.70 10.15 2.84
C ALA A 143 35.47 8.91 3.34
N ASP A 144 35.75 8.84 4.64
CA ASP A 144 36.38 7.67 5.28
C ASP A 144 35.39 6.54 5.64
N GLY A 145 34.07 6.73 5.36
CA GLY A 145 32.99 5.78 5.66
C GLY A 145 32.71 5.56 7.14
N ARG A 146 33.32 6.34 8.02
CA ARG A 146 33.16 6.20 9.48
C ARG A 146 31.86 6.78 10.00
N TRP A 147 31.44 7.93 9.46
CA TRP A 147 30.24 8.64 9.89
C TRP A 147 29.15 8.58 8.85
N ASN A 148 27.94 8.40 9.29
CA ASN A 148 26.75 8.56 8.46
C ASN A 148 25.68 9.38 9.20
N ALA A 149 24.93 10.15 8.47
CA ALA A 149 23.80 10.91 8.97
C ALA A 149 22.66 10.85 7.95
N SER A 150 21.41 10.73 8.42
CA SER A 150 20.22 10.71 7.59
C SER A 150 19.15 11.60 8.19
N ILE A 151 18.47 12.36 7.34
CA ILE A 151 17.22 13.06 7.66
C ILE A 151 16.14 12.40 6.84
N TRP A 152 15.07 11.94 7.48
CA TRP A 152 14.02 11.21 6.80
C TRP A 152 12.62 11.68 7.18
N GLY A 153 11.65 11.44 6.29
CA GLY A 153 10.26 11.69 6.54
C GLY A 153 9.35 10.71 5.81
N LYS A 154 8.26 10.35 6.45
CA LYS A 154 7.20 9.49 5.90
C LYS A 154 5.87 10.21 5.97
N ASN A 155 4.98 9.91 5.02
CA ASN A 155 3.70 10.58 4.87
C ASN A 155 3.86 12.12 4.92
N LEU A 156 4.76 12.66 4.09
CA LEU A 156 5.18 14.06 4.11
C LEU A 156 4.01 15.05 3.95
N THR A 157 2.97 14.66 3.24
CA THR A 157 1.75 15.46 3.04
C THR A 157 0.75 15.35 4.19
N ASN A 158 1.07 14.54 5.22
CA ASN A 158 0.19 14.24 6.35
C ASN A 158 -1.20 13.75 5.90
N LYS A 159 -1.22 12.88 4.87
CA LYS A 159 -2.47 12.32 4.36
C LYS A 159 -3.12 11.44 5.42
N PHE A 160 -4.37 11.74 5.75
CA PHE A 160 -5.21 10.87 6.58
C PHE A 160 -5.79 9.74 5.72
N TYR A 161 -5.65 8.50 6.18
CA TYR A 161 -6.16 7.31 5.53
C TYR A 161 -6.38 6.19 6.54
N PHE A 162 -7.19 5.20 6.16
CA PHE A 162 -7.44 4.01 6.98
C PHE A 162 -6.66 2.81 6.45
N THR A 163 -6.20 1.96 7.37
CA THR A 163 -5.58 0.66 7.06
C THR A 163 -6.53 -0.51 7.29
N SER A 164 -7.57 -0.29 8.13
CA SER A 164 -8.66 -1.25 8.35
C SER A 164 -9.90 -0.50 8.83
N ARG A 165 -11.07 -1.00 8.45
CA ARG A 165 -12.36 -0.51 8.93
C ARG A 165 -13.30 -1.70 9.08
N VAL A 166 -14.06 -1.73 10.18
CA VAL A 166 -14.98 -2.82 10.51
C VAL A 166 -16.34 -2.23 10.88
N ASP A 167 -17.40 -2.83 10.34
CA ASP A 167 -18.78 -2.50 10.68
C ASP A 167 -19.13 -3.02 12.08
N LEU A 168 -19.35 -2.14 13.00
CA LEU A 168 -19.88 -2.45 14.34
C LEU A 168 -21.10 -1.59 14.67
N LEU A 169 -21.69 -0.91 13.67
CA LEU A 169 -22.75 0.07 13.89
C LEU A 169 -24.00 -0.55 14.52
N ALA A 170 -24.39 -1.75 14.09
CA ALA A 170 -25.63 -2.37 14.54
C ALA A 170 -25.64 -2.77 16.02
N GLY A 171 -24.49 -3.20 16.55
CA GLY A 171 -24.40 -3.64 17.96
C GLY A 171 -23.84 -2.60 18.91
N PHE A 172 -22.98 -1.73 18.41
CA PHE A 172 -22.17 -0.84 19.25
C PHE A 172 -22.37 0.64 18.95
N GLY A 173 -23.08 0.99 17.88
CA GLY A 173 -23.34 2.37 17.49
C GLY A 173 -22.17 3.11 16.85
N PHE A 174 -21.08 2.42 16.48
CA PHE A 174 -19.91 2.99 15.82
C PHE A 174 -19.25 2.01 14.86
N ASP A 175 -18.43 2.53 13.92
CA ASP A 175 -17.51 1.74 13.11
C ASP A 175 -16.11 1.75 13.74
N TYR A 176 -15.46 0.60 13.83
CA TYR A 176 -14.04 0.56 14.20
C TYR A 176 -13.18 0.98 13.04
N ASN A 177 -12.25 1.91 13.27
CA ASN A 177 -11.36 2.45 12.26
C ASN A 177 -9.91 2.41 12.74
N HIS A 178 -9.04 1.73 11.99
CA HIS A 178 -7.61 1.77 12.22
C HIS A 178 -6.99 2.74 11.22
N VAL A 179 -6.44 3.84 11.74
CA VAL A 179 -5.84 4.90 10.91
C VAL A 179 -4.40 4.54 10.54
N GLY A 180 -4.00 5.00 9.36
CA GLY A 180 -2.62 4.89 8.92
C GLY A 180 -1.69 5.84 9.68
N THR A 181 -0.40 5.56 9.62
CA THR A 181 0.63 6.38 10.29
C THR A 181 0.57 7.83 9.80
N PRO A 182 0.47 8.82 10.69
CA PRO A 182 0.54 10.23 10.32
C PRO A 182 1.93 10.59 9.82
N ARG A 183 2.15 11.85 9.46
CA ARG A 183 3.47 12.33 9.11
C ARG A 183 4.45 12.10 10.26
N THR A 184 5.56 11.45 9.94
CA THR A 184 6.69 11.24 10.84
C THR A 184 7.97 11.69 10.16
N TYR A 185 8.91 12.18 10.94
CA TYR A 185 10.24 12.54 10.47
C TYR A 185 11.26 12.33 11.58
N GLY A 186 12.50 12.20 11.20
CA GLY A 186 13.57 11.98 12.16
C GLY A 186 14.95 12.17 11.56
N VAL A 187 15.92 12.11 12.45
CA VAL A 187 17.35 12.14 12.14
C VAL A 187 17.99 10.88 12.69
N THR A 188 18.89 10.30 11.91
CA THR A 188 19.72 9.17 12.32
C THR A 188 21.18 9.55 12.16
N VAL A 189 22.00 9.25 13.14
CA VAL A 189 23.46 9.42 13.09
C VAL A 189 24.10 8.12 13.50
N GLY A 190 25.08 7.66 12.74
CA GLY A 190 25.81 6.43 13.01
C GLY A 190 27.30 6.60 12.81
N THR A 191 28.08 5.75 13.51
CA THR A 191 29.53 5.65 13.32
C THR A 191 29.96 4.20 13.31
N LYS A 192 31.00 3.93 12.50
CA LYS A 192 31.68 2.62 12.45
C LYS A 192 33.05 2.77 13.11
N PHE A 193 33.39 1.84 13.99
CA PHE A 193 34.66 1.78 14.69
C PHE A 193 35.61 0.77 14.03
#